data_92c7ec737b3cc14bbe58bb62dabbe5ce
#
_entry.id   92c7ec737b3cc14bbe58bb62dabbe5ce
#
_cell.length_a   1.000
_cell.length_b   1.000
_cell.length_c   1.000
_cell.angle_alpha   90.00
_cell.angle_beta   90.00
_cell.angle_gamma   90.00
#
_symmetry.space_group_name_H-M   'P 1'
#
loop_
_entity.id
_entity.type
_entity.pdbx_description
1 polymer ?
#
loop_
_entity_poly.entity_id
_entity_poly.type
_entity_poly.pdbx_seq_one_letter_code
_entity_poly.pdbx_strand_id
1 'polypeptide(L)'
;MDKFSFLNAAHSQFIEDLYQQYLKFPDSIEPSWKAFFQGFDFALEMYGDDSGITVTQYAAQAVTSGNVPQNIEKEFKVINLINDYRRRGHLFTKTNPVRERRIYTPDLSIENYGLSKEDFTTIFNCATETGMKAPSTLADIIVHLEKIYCNSIGVEYMHINNVEEKNFIKEWLHKDENRPMLSASEKKEILHK
;
A
#
# COMPACT_ATOMS: atom_id res chain seq x y z
N MET A 1 3.73 21.61 9.17
CA MET A 1 3.54 20.28 8.57
C MET A 1 4.64 20.13 7.53
N ASP A 2 5.57 19.22 7.76
CA ASP A 2 6.65 18.97 6.80
C ASP A 2 6.04 18.46 5.51
N LYS A 3 6.33 19.18 4.41
CA LYS A 3 5.82 18.84 3.06
C LYS A 3 6.21 17.43 2.59
N PHE A 4 7.08 16.74 3.32
CA PHE A 4 7.69 15.46 2.94
C PHE A 4 7.45 14.33 3.95
N SER A 5 6.53 14.53 4.90
CA SER A 5 6.17 13.48 5.87
C SER A 5 5.57 12.22 5.23
N PHE A 6 5.26 12.28 3.93
CA PHE A 6 4.76 11.14 3.16
C PHE A 6 5.85 10.11 2.80
N LEU A 7 7.14 10.50 2.80
CA LEU A 7 8.27 9.60 2.59
C LEU A 7 8.66 8.90 3.91
N ASN A 8 7.76 8.12 4.46
CA ASN A 8 8.00 7.37 5.68
C ASN A 8 8.72 6.04 5.38
N ALA A 9 9.43 5.52 6.38
CA ALA A 9 10.09 4.20 6.30
C ALA A 9 9.16 3.04 5.87
N ALA A 10 7.84 3.23 5.99
CA ALA A 10 6.82 2.28 5.52
C ALA A 10 6.76 2.12 3.99
N HIS A 11 7.36 3.03 3.24
CA HIS A 11 7.31 3.04 1.76
C HIS A 11 8.63 2.57 1.12
N SER A 12 9.66 2.31 1.93
CA SER A 12 11.00 1.98 1.45
C SER A 12 11.01 0.76 0.53
N GLN A 13 10.25 -0.27 0.87
CA GLN A 13 10.18 -1.50 0.07
C GLN A 13 9.58 -1.26 -1.32
N PHE A 14 8.48 -0.52 -1.40
CA PHE A 14 7.83 -0.21 -2.67
C PHE A 14 8.72 0.63 -3.59
N ILE A 15 9.41 1.63 -3.04
CA ILE A 15 10.34 2.47 -3.81
C ILE A 15 11.52 1.63 -4.29
N GLU A 16 12.06 0.76 -3.43
CA GLU A 16 13.16 -0.13 -3.77
C GLU A 16 12.77 -1.08 -4.90
N ASP A 17 11.60 -1.72 -4.82
CA ASP A 17 11.11 -2.64 -5.84
C ASP A 17 10.91 -1.93 -7.19
N LEU A 18 10.36 -0.70 -7.19
CA LEU A 18 10.23 0.13 -8.38
C LEU A 18 11.59 0.56 -8.95
N TYR A 19 12.55 0.91 -8.09
CA TYR A 19 13.89 1.27 -8.51
C TYR A 19 14.63 0.09 -9.13
N GLN A 20 14.52 -1.10 -8.55
CA GLN A 20 15.05 -2.33 -9.13
C GLN A 20 14.40 -2.67 -10.48
N GLN A 21 13.12 -2.40 -10.65
CA GLN A 21 12.44 -2.53 -11.93
C GLN A 21 12.96 -1.49 -12.94
N TYR A 22 13.15 -0.25 -12.52
CA TYR A 22 13.73 0.82 -13.34
C TYR A 22 15.13 0.46 -13.85
N LEU A 23 15.99 -0.06 -12.98
CA LEU A 23 17.36 -0.47 -13.36
C LEU A 23 17.36 -1.62 -14.38
N LYS A 24 16.41 -2.56 -14.31
CA LYS A 24 16.31 -3.70 -15.24
C LYS A 24 15.61 -3.35 -16.54
N PHE A 25 14.53 -2.58 -16.47
CA PHE A 25 13.64 -2.26 -17.59
C PHE A 25 13.15 -0.81 -17.50
N PRO A 26 13.97 0.20 -17.87
CA PRO A 26 13.61 1.62 -17.70
C PRO A 26 12.34 2.05 -18.43
N ASP A 27 12.00 1.37 -19.52
CA ASP A 27 10.81 1.70 -20.34
C ASP A 27 9.52 1.00 -19.86
N SER A 28 9.63 0.10 -18.87
CA SER A 28 8.47 -0.58 -18.28
C SER A 28 7.78 0.21 -17.17
N ILE A 29 8.42 1.29 -16.73
CA ILE A 29 7.94 2.15 -15.64
C ILE A 29 7.25 3.38 -16.20
N GLU A 30 6.21 3.83 -15.50
CA GLU A 30 5.50 5.06 -15.83
C GLU A 30 6.47 6.25 -15.94
N PRO A 31 6.28 7.15 -16.94
CA PRO A 31 7.21 8.25 -17.21
C PRO A 31 7.55 9.16 -16.03
N SER A 32 6.60 9.37 -15.09
CA SER A 32 6.84 10.19 -13.91
C SER A 32 7.82 9.54 -12.93
N TRP A 33 7.72 8.22 -12.72
CA TRP A 33 8.68 7.48 -11.92
C TRP A 33 10.04 7.37 -12.60
N LYS A 34 10.07 7.21 -13.92
CA LYS A 34 11.31 7.24 -14.69
C LYS A 34 12.04 8.57 -14.52
N ALA A 35 11.33 9.70 -14.67
CA ALA A 35 11.91 11.03 -14.46
C ALA A 35 12.39 11.23 -13.01
N PHE A 36 11.65 10.72 -12.03
CA PHE A 36 12.05 10.75 -10.62
C PHE A 36 13.36 9.99 -10.39
N PHE A 37 13.47 8.75 -10.89
CA PHE A 37 14.68 7.94 -10.73
C PHE A 37 15.88 8.46 -11.53
N GLN A 38 15.65 9.03 -12.71
CA GLN A 38 16.71 9.72 -13.44
C GLN A 38 17.29 10.90 -12.67
N GLY A 39 16.42 11.70 -12.02
CA GLY A 39 16.88 12.77 -11.13
C GLY A 39 17.61 12.24 -9.90
N PHE A 40 17.19 11.10 -9.39
CA PHE A 40 17.84 10.40 -8.29
C PHE A 40 19.25 9.89 -8.67
N ASP A 41 19.39 9.21 -9.82
CA ASP A 41 20.69 8.73 -10.33
C ASP A 41 21.66 9.90 -10.57
N PHE A 42 21.17 10.99 -11.17
CA PHE A 42 21.96 12.21 -11.35
C PHE A 42 22.45 12.77 -10.01
N ALA A 43 21.60 12.78 -8.98
CA ALA A 43 21.99 13.24 -7.64
C ALA A 43 23.04 12.32 -7.01
N LEU A 44 22.94 11.00 -7.19
CA LEU A 44 23.94 10.04 -6.73
C LEU A 44 25.29 10.23 -7.41
N GLU A 45 25.30 10.46 -8.73
CA GLU A 45 26.56 10.72 -9.49
C GLU A 45 27.24 12.01 -9.06
N MET A 46 26.46 13.06 -8.79
CA MET A 46 27.02 14.39 -8.44
C MET A 46 27.45 14.53 -6.98
N TYR A 47 26.82 13.77 -6.06
CA TYR A 47 27.00 13.97 -4.61
C TYR A 47 27.31 12.66 -3.85
N GLY A 48 27.45 11.54 -4.53
CA GLY A 48 27.33 10.21 -3.98
C GLY A 48 28.63 9.47 -3.64
N ASP A 49 29.64 10.05 -2.97
CA ASP A 49 30.80 9.19 -2.61
C ASP A 49 31.17 9.13 -1.11
N ASP A 50 30.47 9.78 -0.18
CA ASP A 50 31.00 9.82 1.20
C ASP A 50 30.02 9.70 2.36
N SER A 51 28.77 9.33 2.17
CA SER A 51 27.84 9.45 3.31
C SER A 51 26.86 8.29 3.52
N GLY A 52 27.22 7.06 3.44
CA GLY A 52 26.44 5.91 4.01
C GLY A 52 24.90 6.04 4.08
N ILE A 53 24.32 6.94 3.27
CA ILE A 53 22.91 7.31 3.25
C ILE A 53 22.15 6.31 2.38
N THR A 54 21.03 5.78 2.88
CA THR A 54 20.19 4.82 2.15
C THR A 54 19.39 5.51 1.04
N VAL A 55 18.98 4.75 0.01
CA VAL A 55 18.12 5.19 -1.11
C VAL A 55 16.93 6.03 -0.62
N THR A 56 16.34 5.64 0.49
CA THR A 56 15.20 6.34 1.12
C THR A 56 15.55 7.75 1.62
N GLN A 57 16.77 7.95 2.13
CA GLN A 57 17.23 9.25 2.62
C GLN A 57 17.59 10.19 1.47
N TYR A 58 18.17 9.68 0.38
CA TYR A 58 18.43 10.46 -0.83
C TYR A 58 17.15 10.85 -1.56
N ALA A 59 16.19 9.93 -1.67
CA ALA A 59 14.87 10.24 -2.20
C ALA A 59 14.21 11.40 -1.44
N ALA A 60 14.32 11.41 -0.11
CA ALA A 60 13.82 12.51 0.73
C ALA A 60 14.55 13.84 0.46
N GLN A 61 15.85 13.81 0.16
CA GLN A 61 16.65 15.01 -0.15
C GLN A 61 16.45 15.51 -1.59
N ALA A 62 16.35 14.62 -2.56
CA ALA A 62 16.07 14.95 -3.97
C ALA A 62 14.70 15.64 -4.12
N VAL A 63 13.74 15.24 -3.31
CA VAL A 63 12.39 15.84 -3.24
C VAL A 63 12.42 17.25 -2.65
N THR A 64 13.39 17.58 -1.79
CA THR A 64 13.51 18.96 -1.24
C THR A 64 14.01 20.00 -2.24
N SER A 65 14.66 19.57 -3.30
CA SER A 65 15.23 20.44 -4.35
C SER A 65 14.47 20.46 -5.66
N GLY A 66 13.49 19.60 -5.87
CA GLY A 66 12.75 19.45 -7.13
C GLY A 66 11.23 19.40 -6.97
N ASN A 67 10.55 19.74 -8.04
CA ASN A 67 9.10 19.62 -8.16
C ASN A 67 8.75 18.13 -8.29
N VAL A 68 8.32 17.48 -7.21
CA VAL A 68 7.81 16.09 -7.27
C VAL A 68 6.58 16.10 -8.17
N PRO A 69 6.51 15.28 -9.23
CA PRO A 69 5.31 15.17 -10.04
C PRO A 69 4.09 14.86 -9.16
N GLN A 70 2.98 15.57 -9.37
CA GLN A 70 1.75 15.41 -8.58
C GLN A 70 1.29 13.96 -8.50
N ASN A 71 1.58 13.17 -9.51
CA ASN A 71 1.22 11.76 -9.55
C ASN A 71 1.96 10.95 -8.47
N ILE A 72 3.26 11.19 -8.29
CA ILE A 72 4.07 10.52 -7.26
C ILE A 72 3.58 10.87 -5.85
N GLU A 73 3.25 12.14 -5.59
CA GLU A 73 2.67 12.53 -4.31
C GLU A 73 1.36 11.79 -4.03
N LYS A 74 0.51 11.65 -5.04
CA LYS A 74 -0.75 10.91 -4.91
C LYS A 74 -0.54 9.40 -4.72
N GLU A 75 0.48 8.81 -5.35
CA GLU A 75 0.87 7.40 -5.10
C GLU A 75 1.13 7.15 -3.62
N PHE A 76 1.92 8.02 -2.96
CA PHE A 76 2.19 7.89 -1.53
C PHE A 76 0.93 8.07 -0.67
N LYS A 77 0.03 8.96 -1.05
CA LYS A 77 -1.26 9.14 -0.36
C LYS A 77 -2.09 7.85 -0.43
N VAL A 78 -2.11 7.19 -1.58
CA VAL A 78 -2.80 5.90 -1.76
C VAL A 78 -2.12 4.79 -0.97
N ILE A 79 -0.77 4.74 -0.92
CA ILE A 79 -0.05 3.77 -0.07
C ILE A 79 -0.38 3.96 1.41
N ASN A 80 -0.51 5.20 1.88
CA ASN A 80 -0.94 5.48 3.25
C ASN A 80 -2.36 4.94 3.51
N LEU A 81 -3.29 5.15 2.57
CA LEU A 81 -4.64 4.59 2.63
C LEU A 81 -4.60 3.06 2.70
N ILE A 82 -3.82 2.39 1.85
CA ILE A 82 -3.64 0.93 1.86
C ILE A 82 -3.14 0.44 3.22
N ASN A 83 -2.14 1.11 3.80
CA ASN A 83 -1.59 0.73 5.10
C ASN A 83 -2.61 0.94 6.24
N ASP A 84 -3.46 1.93 6.14
CA ASP A 84 -4.52 2.14 7.12
C ASP A 84 -5.66 1.12 6.99
N TYR A 85 -5.99 0.64 5.79
CA TYR A 85 -6.86 -0.53 5.63
C TYR A 85 -6.25 -1.78 6.27
N ARG A 86 -4.95 -2.02 6.11
CA ARG A 86 -4.23 -3.14 6.76
C ARG A 86 -4.25 -3.06 8.29
N ARG A 87 -4.17 -1.85 8.85
CA ARG A 87 -4.15 -1.61 10.31
C ARG A 87 -5.53 -1.59 10.93
N ARG A 88 -6.50 -0.98 10.26
CA ARG A 88 -7.81 -0.59 10.84
C ARG A 88 -9.01 -1.19 10.10
N GLY A 89 -8.82 -1.83 8.95
CA GLY A 89 -9.90 -2.41 8.16
C GLY A 89 -10.72 -3.44 8.92
N HIS A 90 -10.07 -4.22 9.82
CA HIS A 90 -10.75 -5.19 10.69
C HIS A 90 -11.84 -4.55 11.58
N LEU A 91 -11.77 -3.25 11.84
CA LEU A 91 -12.78 -2.53 12.60
C LEU A 91 -14.11 -2.36 11.85
N PHE A 92 -14.11 -2.51 10.54
CA PHE A 92 -15.31 -2.46 9.69
C PHE A 92 -15.94 -3.84 9.45
N THR A 93 -15.28 -4.92 9.89
CA THR A 93 -15.73 -6.29 9.62
C THR A 93 -17.06 -6.62 10.31
N LYS A 94 -17.91 -7.34 9.60
CA LYS A 94 -19.18 -7.88 10.10
C LYS A 94 -19.01 -9.32 10.61
N THR A 95 -18.25 -9.47 11.70
CA THR A 95 -17.91 -10.80 12.26
C THR A 95 -19.07 -11.48 12.98
N ASN A 96 -20.05 -10.72 13.45
CA ASN A 96 -21.21 -11.26 14.13
C ASN A 96 -22.49 -11.07 13.29
N PRO A 97 -23.13 -12.15 12.80
CA PRO A 97 -24.32 -12.05 11.96
C PRO A 97 -25.60 -11.69 12.75
N VAL A 98 -25.58 -11.80 14.08
CA VAL A 98 -26.78 -11.65 14.93
C VAL A 98 -26.83 -10.29 15.61
N ARG A 99 -25.70 -9.64 15.84
CA ARG A 99 -25.63 -8.39 16.60
C ARG A 99 -24.89 -7.34 15.80
N GLU A 100 -25.49 -6.16 15.67
CA GLU A 100 -24.79 -5.00 15.10
C GLU A 100 -23.57 -4.64 15.94
N ARG A 101 -22.46 -4.39 15.27
CA ARG A 101 -21.22 -3.95 15.90
C ARG A 101 -21.41 -2.54 16.46
N ARG A 102 -20.74 -2.24 17.59
CA ARG A 102 -20.67 -0.86 18.11
C ARG A 102 -20.16 0.07 17.00
N ILE A 103 -20.79 1.24 16.87
CA ILE A 103 -20.44 2.26 15.87
C ILE A 103 -19.14 2.95 16.32
N TYR A 104 -18.03 2.25 16.22
CA TYR A 104 -16.70 2.84 16.33
C TYR A 104 -15.94 2.40 15.08
N THR A 105 -16.02 3.23 14.07
CA THR A 105 -15.30 3.03 12.82
C THR A 105 -14.31 4.16 12.66
N PRO A 106 -13.01 3.87 12.46
CA PRO A 106 -12.05 4.90 12.10
C PRO A 106 -12.46 5.51 10.76
N ASP A 107 -12.14 6.77 10.56
CA ASP A 107 -12.41 7.43 9.29
C ASP A 107 -11.32 7.06 8.27
N LEU A 108 -11.67 6.23 7.28
CA LEU A 108 -10.84 5.86 6.13
C LEU A 108 -11.25 6.62 4.85
N SER A 109 -11.95 7.74 4.99
CA SER A 109 -12.34 8.58 3.85
C SER A 109 -11.11 9.08 3.10
N ILE A 110 -11.17 9.08 1.78
CA ILE A 110 -10.05 9.47 0.90
C ILE A 110 -9.59 10.91 1.15
N GLU A 111 -10.51 11.76 1.57
CA GLU A 111 -10.25 13.17 1.89
C GLU A 111 -9.21 13.34 3.01
N ASN A 112 -9.16 12.42 3.98
CA ASN A 112 -8.18 12.42 5.08
C ASN A 112 -6.75 12.17 4.60
N TYR A 113 -6.61 11.60 3.41
CA TYR A 113 -5.32 11.37 2.76
C TYR A 113 -4.99 12.46 1.72
N GLY A 114 -5.85 13.50 1.61
CA GLY A 114 -5.69 14.56 0.63
C GLY A 114 -5.93 14.09 -0.80
N LEU A 115 -6.76 13.06 -0.97
CA LEU A 115 -7.31 12.59 -2.23
C LEU A 115 -8.71 13.16 -2.42
N SER A 116 -9.18 13.22 -3.67
CA SER A 116 -10.49 13.74 -4.03
C SER A 116 -11.29 12.71 -4.84
N LYS A 117 -12.58 12.97 -5.03
CA LYS A 117 -13.44 12.12 -5.87
C LYS A 117 -12.97 12.04 -7.32
N GLU A 118 -12.25 13.04 -7.80
CA GLU A 118 -11.69 13.05 -9.15
C GLU A 118 -10.59 11.99 -9.30
N ASP A 119 -9.93 11.63 -8.19
CA ASP A 119 -8.87 10.62 -8.18
C ASP A 119 -9.39 9.18 -8.32
N PHE A 120 -10.69 8.93 -8.19
CA PHE A 120 -11.26 7.58 -8.33
C PHE A 120 -10.95 6.93 -9.68
N THR A 121 -10.82 7.71 -10.74
CA THR A 121 -10.50 7.22 -12.09
C THR A 121 -9.01 7.25 -12.41
N THR A 122 -8.18 7.80 -11.50
CA THR A 122 -6.74 7.86 -11.67
C THR A 122 -6.13 6.49 -11.44
N ILE A 123 -5.20 6.08 -12.31
CA ILE A 123 -4.50 4.80 -12.23
C ILE A 123 -3.27 4.97 -11.34
N PHE A 124 -3.09 4.03 -10.41
CA PHE A 124 -1.99 4.00 -9.45
C PHE A 124 -1.18 2.70 -9.58
N ASN A 125 0.16 2.83 -9.59
CA ASN A 125 1.09 1.70 -9.64
C ASN A 125 1.12 0.94 -8.32
N CYS A 126 0.90 1.63 -7.19
CA CYS A 126 0.85 1.04 -5.86
C CYS A 126 -0.28 0.02 -5.66
N ALA A 127 -1.20 -0.14 -6.62
CA ALA A 127 -2.17 -1.23 -6.64
C ALA A 127 -1.51 -2.60 -6.51
N THR A 128 -0.32 -2.80 -7.05
CA THR A 128 0.47 -4.03 -6.94
C THR A 128 0.81 -4.40 -5.50
N GLU A 129 0.95 -3.42 -4.61
CA GLU A 129 1.12 -3.62 -3.17
C GLU A 129 -0.06 -4.35 -2.50
N THR A 130 -1.22 -4.32 -3.11
CA THR A 130 -2.43 -5.01 -2.63
C THR A 130 -2.62 -6.39 -3.26
N GLY A 131 -1.62 -6.92 -3.97
CA GLY A 131 -1.69 -8.20 -4.68
C GLY A 131 -2.42 -8.13 -6.02
N MET A 132 -2.82 -6.96 -6.49
CA MET A 132 -3.36 -6.77 -7.84
C MET A 132 -2.26 -6.95 -8.89
N LYS A 133 -2.62 -7.54 -10.04
CA LYS A 133 -1.63 -7.94 -11.07
C LYS A 133 -1.11 -6.78 -11.92
N ALA A 134 -1.79 -5.64 -11.89
CA ALA A 134 -1.48 -4.48 -12.73
C ALA A 134 -1.85 -3.18 -12.00
N PRO A 135 -1.31 -2.03 -12.43
CA PRO A 135 -1.80 -0.72 -12.00
C PRO A 135 -3.31 -0.63 -12.19
N SER A 136 -3.99 -0.04 -11.22
CA SER A 136 -5.46 -0.03 -11.17
C SER A 136 -5.97 1.32 -10.68
N THR A 137 -7.25 1.59 -10.91
CA THR A 137 -7.86 2.83 -10.44
C THR A 137 -7.99 2.86 -8.92
N LEU A 138 -8.04 4.06 -8.33
CA LEU A 138 -8.29 4.21 -6.89
C LEU A 138 -9.59 3.51 -6.45
N ALA A 139 -10.63 3.58 -7.28
CA ALA A 139 -11.89 2.92 -6.99
C ALA A 139 -11.72 1.39 -6.89
N ASP A 140 -11.00 0.78 -7.82
CA ASP A 140 -10.74 -0.66 -7.82
C ASP A 140 -9.87 -1.07 -6.61
N ILE A 141 -8.86 -0.26 -6.26
CA ILE A 141 -8.02 -0.48 -5.09
C ILE A 141 -8.86 -0.51 -3.82
N ILE A 142 -9.75 0.48 -3.63
CA ILE A 142 -10.62 0.55 -2.44
C ILE A 142 -11.54 -0.66 -2.37
N VAL A 143 -12.22 -1.00 -3.47
CA VAL A 143 -13.10 -2.18 -3.54
C VAL A 143 -12.34 -3.46 -3.18
N HIS A 144 -11.11 -3.61 -3.68
CA HIS A 144 -10.26 -4.75 -3.37
C HIS A 144 -9.86 -4.79 -1.88
N LEU A 145 -9.45 -3.67 -1.31
CA LEU A 145 -9.12 -3.56 0.12
C LEU A 145 -10.32 -3.87 1.02
N GLU A 146 -11.50 -3.37 0.68
CA GLU A 146 -12.73 -3.66 1.43
C GLU A 146 -13.08 -5.15 1.42
N LYS A 147 -12.90 -5.83 0.28
CA LYS A 147 -13.11 -7.28 0.18
C LYS A 147 -12.18 -8.05 1.13
N ILE A 148 -10.92 -7.66 1.22
CA ILE A 148 -9.90 -8.36 2.01
C ILE A 148 -10.02 -8.04 3.49
N TYR A 149 -10.16 -6.75 3.85
CA TYR A 149 -9.98 -6.28 5.22
C TYR A 149 -11.27 -5.92 5.95
N CYS A 150 -12.39 -5.69 5.23
CA CYS A 150 -13.63 -5.19 5.81
C CYS A 150 -14.83 -6.15 5.71
N ASN A 151 -14.62 -7.39 5.30
CA ASN A 151 -15.69 -8.38 5.10
C ASN A 151 -16.09 -9.08 6.41
N SER A 152 -16.27 -10.40 6.40
CA SER A 152 -16.72 -11.22 7.55
C SER A 152 -15.57 -11.70 8.44
N ILE A 153 -14.33 -11.63 8.00
CA ILE A 153 -13.14 -12.05 8.74
C ILE A 153 -12.25 -10.83 8.99
N GLY A 154 -12.07 -10.48 10.27
CA GLY A 154 -11.13 -9.44 10.69
C GLY A 154 -9.74 -10.02 10.90
N VAL A 155 -8.71 -9.36 10.37
CA VAL A 155 -7.31 -9.78 10.51
C VAL A 155 -6.49 -8.63 11.06
N GLU A 156 -5.73 -8.93 12.12
CA GLU A 156 -4.79 -8.02 12.76
C GLU A 156 -3.40 -8.64 12.73
N TYR A 157 -2.53 -8.16 11.86
CA TYR A 157 -1.17 -8.71 11.69
C TYR A 157 -0.07 -7.65 11.62
N MET A 158 -0.44 -6.37 11.52
CA MET A 158 0.53 -5.29 11.35
C MET A 158 1.44 -5.07 12.59
N HIS A 159 1.08 -5.64 13.75
CA HIS A 159 1.88 -5.63 14.98
C HIS A 159 3.04 -6.64 14.96
N ILE A 160 3.05 -7.59 14.02
CA ILE A 160 4.11 -8.59 13.89
C ILE A 160 5.41 -7.89 13.46
N ASN A 161 6.48 -8.09 14.22
CA ASN A 161 7.77 -7.47 13.94
C ASN A 161 8.59 -8.24 12.88
N ASN A 162 8.39 -9.57 12.77
CA ASN A 162 9.06 -10.37 11.76
C ASN A 162 8.51 -10.04 10.36
N VAL A 163 9.38 -9.58 9.48
CA VAL A 163 9.02 -9.13 8.12
C VAL A 163 8.56 -10.30 7.25
N GLU A 164 9.22 -11.47 7.37
CA GLU A 164 8.89 -12.66 6.57
C GLU A 164 7.50 -13.20 6.94
N GLU A 165 7.20 -13.29 8.23
CA GLU A 165 5.88 -13.71 8.72
C GLU A 165 4.77 -12.74 8.27
N LYS A 166 5.05 -11.44 8.35
CA LYS A 166 4.11 -10.41 7.91
C LYS A 166 3.83 -10.49 6.42
N ASN A 167 4.86 -10.67 5.60
CA ASN A 167 4.74 -10.82 4.16
C ASN A 167 3.99 -12.10 3.79
N PHE A 168 4.28 -13.22 4.47
CA PHE A 168 3.55 -14.47 4.27
C PHE A 168 2.04 -14.30 4.53
N ILE A 169 1.65 -13.66 5.64
CA ILE A 169 0.24 -13.40 5.95
C ILE A 169 -0.39 -12.48 4.87
N LYS A 170 0.32 -11.42 4.49
CA LYS A 170 -0.10 -10.48 3.44
C LYS A 170 -0.39 -11.22 2.12
N GLU A 171 0.54 -12.02 1.65
CA GLU A 171 0.40 -12.77 0.40
C GLU A 171 -0.77 -13.77 0.46
N TRP A 172 -0.91 -14.48 1.59
CA TRP A 172 -1.98 -15.43 1.80
C TRP A 172 -3.37 -14.76 1.77
N LEU A 173 -3.50 -13.60 2.44
CA LEU A 173 -4.74 -12.83 2.43
C LEU A 173 -5.13 -12.34 1.03
N HIS A 174 -4.13 -11.93 0.24
CA HIS A 174 -4.36 -11.43 -1.11
C HIS A 174 -4.72 -12.56 -2.08
N LYS A 175 -4.17 -13.76 -1.90
CA LYS A 175 -4.38 -14.91 -2.79
C LYS A 175 -5.85 -15.32 -2.85
N ASP A 176 -6.52 -15.38 -1.71
CA ASP A 176 -7.89 -15.90 -1.60
C ASP A 176 -8.90 -14.79 -1.23
N GLU A 177 -8.52 -13.51 -1.37
CA GLU A 177 -9.32 -12.34 -0.97
C GLU A 177 -9.90 -12.50 0.45
N ASN A 178 -9.16 -13.13 1.36
CA ASN A 178 -9.58 -13.44 2.74
C ASN A 178 -10.92 -14.22 2.79
N ARG A 179 -11.14 -15.11 1.83
CA ARG A 179 -12.37 -15.94 1.71
C ARG A 179 -12.02 -17.42 1.71
N PRO A 180 -11.94 -18.10 2.86
CA PRO A 180 -11.71 -19.53 2.89
C PRO A 180 -12.87 -20.28 2.22
N MET A 181 -12.55 -21.07 1.20
CA MET A 181 -13.49 -21.87 0.44
C MET A 181 -13.77 -23.19 1.18
N LEU A 182 -14.41 -23.10 2.35
CA LEU A 182 -14.76 -24.28 3.14
C LEU A 182 -16.08 -24.90 2.65
N SER A 183 -16.07 -26.21 2.45
CA SER A 183 -17.28 -27.00 2.18
C SER A 183 -18.21 -27.04 3.40
N ALA A 184 -19.46 -27.43 3.20
CA ALA A 184 -20.42 -27.56 4.29
C ALA A 184 -19.99 -28.61 5.33
N SER A 185 -19.28 -29.66 4.94
CA SER A 185 -18.75 -30.68 5.86
C SER A 185 -17.61 -30.14 6.70
N GLU A 186 -16.66 -29.42 6.11
CA GLU A 186 -15.54 -28.80 6.83
C GLU A 186 -16.05 -27.74 7.84
N LYS A 187 -17.03 -26.92 7.45
CA LYS A 187 -17.67 -25.97 8.38
C LYS A 187 -18.31 -26.67 9.57
N LYS A 188 -19.00 -27.81 9.36
CA LYS A 188 -19.59 -28.59 10.44
C LYS A 188 -18.52 -29.21 11.33
N GLU A 189 -17.43 -29.72 10.77
CA GLU A 189 -16.33 -30.30 11.54
C GLU A 189 -15.65 -29.26 12.43
N ILE A 190 -15.42 -28.03 11.93
CA ILE A 190 -14.89 -26.91 12.73
C ILE A 190 -15.82 -26.56 13.88
N LEU A 191 -17.14 -26.63 13.66
CA LEU A 191 -18.14 -26.29 14.68
C LEU A 191 -18.25 -27.37 15.77
N HIS A 192 -17.85 -28.60 15.50
CA HIS A 192 -17.89 -29.72 16.45
C HIS A 192 -16.62 -29.88 17.28
N LYS A 193 -15.54 -29.15 16.98
CA LYS A 193 -14.30 -29.07 17.76
C LYS A 193 -14.40 -28.00 18.83
#